data_d4f3bef13319c4b92d3ac188608e3980
#
_entry.id   d4f3bef13319c4b92d3ac188608e3980
#
_cell.length_a   1.000
_cell.length_b   1.000
_cell.length_c   1.000
_cell.angle_alpha   90.00
_cell.angle_beta   90.00
_cell.angle_gamma   90.00
#
_symmetry.space_group_name_H-M   'P 1'
#
loop_
_entity.id
_entity.type
_entity.pdbx_description
1 polymer ?
#
loop_
_entity_poly.entity_id
_entity_poly.type
_entity_poly.pdbx_seq_one_letter_code
_entity_poly.pdbx_strand_id
1 'polypeptide(L)'
;MIDACFSAFKGEEFQFEDQTATVLYPDGAPNGKIVFRTEYLGAFPNFEQEMLRRGYYVINVTHPNYYAEYEHIHQMARFVREMAAKLGASEKCILSGVSAGGLQAFRFALLYPELVSVAYLDAPVLNLLSLAGFGDAERDEALWRNLSRICNFTESSILIYRDSPIDHLDEFMKLDIPVVMVYGDSDTVVPYHENGKVLEDYYEAHGGKLAVFGKAGCDHHPHGLEDPTPIVEFVEQFV
;
A
#
# COMPACT_ATOMS: atom_id res chain seq x y z
N MET A 1 18.08 -4.87 11.14
CA MET A 1 17.80 -6.30 11.53
C MET A 1 16.42 -6.64 11.01
N ILE A 2 16.29 -7.66 10.21
CA ILE A 2 15.01 -8.09 9.63
C ILE A 2 14.02 -8.35 10.75
N ASP A 3 12.77 -7.92 10.54
CA ASP A 3 11.70 -8.10 11.52
C ASP A 3 11.51 -9.58 11.90
N ALA A 4 11.28 -9.83 13.18
CA ALA A 4 11.18 -11.20 13.73
C ALA A 4 10.08 -12.04 13.06
N CYS A 5 9.01 -11.42 12.56
CA CYS A 5 7.94 -12.11 11.83
C CYS A 5 8.44 -12.79 10.55
N PHE A 6 9.55 -12.34 9.96
CA PHE A 6 10.18 -12.96 8.79
C PHE A 6 11.38 -13.85 9.11
N SER A 7 11.61 -14.22 10.37
CA SER A 7 12.76 -15.03 10.80
C SER A 7 12.88 -16.41 10.11
N ALA A 8 11.79 -16.92 9.56
CA ALA A 8 11.78 -18.17 8.78
C ALA A 8 12.31 -18.00 7.35
N PHE A 9 12.46 -16.77 6.87
CA PHE A 9 12.90 -16.45 5.50
C PHE A 9 14.30 -15.85 5.50
N LYS A 10 15.03 -16.05 4.42
CA LYS A 10 16.28 -15.32 4.18
C LYS A 10 15.96 -13.89 3.79
N GLY A 11 16.77 -12.95 4.22
CA GLY A 11 16.62 -11.56 3.85
C GLY A 11 17.88 -10.75 4.08
N GLU A 12 17.92 -9.59 3.49
CA GLU A 12 18.99 -8.62 3.63
C GLU A 12 18.41 -7.25 3.95
N GLU A 13 19.03 -6.54 4.87
CA GLU A 13 18.78 -5.14 5.16
C GLU A 13 20.00 -4.33 4.75
N PHE A 14 19.85 -3.27 4.01
CA PHE A 14 20.93 -2.46 3.48
C PHE A 14 20.49 -1.00 3.31
N GLN A 15 21.46 -0.11 3.04
CA GLN A 15 21.16 1.27 2.71
C GLN A 15 20.88 1.41 1.20
N PHE A 16 19.75 2.03 0.88
CA PHE A 16 19.39 2.48 -0.46
C PHE A 16 19.22 3.99 -0.42
N GLU A 17 20.12 4.72 -1.10
CA GLU A 17 20.24 6.16 -0.96
C GLU A 17 20.35 6.55 0.54
N ASP A 18 19.46 7.34 1.07
CA ASP A 18 19.42 7.78 2.47
C ASP A 18 18.46 6.95 3.36
N GLN A 19 17.87 5.89 2.81
CA GLN A 19 16.85 5.08 3.48
C GLN A 19 17.32 3.65 3.76
N THR A 20 16.69 2.99 4.72
CA THR A 20 16.88 1.56 4.96
C THR A 20 15.96 0.77 4.03
N ALA A 21 16.56 -0.16 3.31
CA ALA A 21 15.86 -1.06 2.43
C ALA A 21 15.97 -2.51 2.90
N THR A 22 14.95 -3.30 2.61
CA THR A 22 14.90 -4.73 2.93
C THR A 22 14.51 -5.52 1.69
N VAL A 23 15.20 -6.63 1.46
CA VAL A 23 14.80 -7.67 0.53
C VAL A 23 14.64 -8.99 1.27
N LEU A 24 13.51 -9.64 1.07
CA LEU A 24 13.23 -11.00 1.56
C LEU A 24 13.20 -11.95 0.37
N TYR A 25 13.85 -13.07 0.54
CA TYR A 25 13.97 -14.10 -0.48
C TYR A 25 12.94 -15.19 -0.27
N PRO A 26 12.37 -15.74 -1.36
CA PRO A 26 11.38 -16.79 -1.27
C PRO A 26 11.93 -18.06 -0.60
N ASP A 27 11.01 -18.85 -0.04
CA ASP A 27 11.31 -20.17 0.49
C ASP A 27 11.32 -21.19 -0.68
N GLY A 28 12.45 -21.32 -1.34
CA GLY A 28 12.63 -22.18 -2.50
C GLY A 28 13.03 -21.43 -3.77
N ALA A 29 12.66 -21.98 -4.93
CA ALA A 29 13.03 -21.38 -6.22
C ALA A 29 12.24 -20.10 -6.50
N PRO A 30 12.91 -18.98 -6.82
CA PRO A 30 12.22 -17.75 -7.17
C PRO A 30 11.40 -17.88 -8.46
N ASN A 31 10.22 -17.26 -8.47
CA ASN A 31 9.38 -17.17 -9.67
C ASN A 31 9.66 -15.92 -10.54
N GLY A 32 10.64 -15.09 -10.12
CA GLY A 32 11.02 -13.87 -10.83
C GLY A 32 10.06 -12.69 -10.67
N LYS A 33 9.20 -12.71 -9.66
CA LYS A 33 8.21 -11.67 -9.40
C LYS A 33 8.42 -11.03 -8.04
N ILE A 34 7.98 -9.79 -7.88
CA ILE A 34 8.20 -8.95 -6.70
C ILE A 34 6.88 -8.50 -6.10
N VAL A 35 6.76 -8.63 -4.78
CA VAL A 35 5.81 -7.89 -3.94
C VAL A 35 6.56 -6.69 -3.35
N PHE A 36 6.07 -5.49 -3.61
CA PHE A 36 6.58 -4.27 -3.00
C PHE A 36 5.65 -3.82 -1.87
N ARG A 37 6.06 -4.08 -0.63
CA ARG A 37 5.39 -3.57 0.55
C ARG A 37 5.80 -2.11 0.74
N THR A 38 4.85 -1.19 0.59
CA THR A 38 5.16 0.25 0.57
C THR A 38 5.47 0.81 1.95
N GLU A 39 4.84 0.28 3.01
CA GLU A 39 5.06 0.73 4.40
C GLU A 39 4.82 -0.41 5.39
N TYR A 40 5.33 -0.29 6.63
CA TYR A 40 5.09 -1.21 7.75
C TYR A 40 5.39 -2.68 7.45
N LEU A 41 6.59 -2.98 6.94
CA LEU A 41 6.97 -4.33 6.48
C LEU A 41 6.62 -5.45 7.48
N GLY A 42 6.86 -5.23 8.79
CA GLY A 42 6.62 -6.23 9.84
C GLY A 42 5.18 -6.26 10.38
N ALA A 43 4.30 -5.36 9.94
CA ALA A 43 2.94 -5.30 10.45
C ALA A 43 1.99 -6.19 9.66
N PHE A 44 1.35 -7.17 10.34
CA PHE A 44 0.35 -8.07 9.74
C PHE A 44 0.81 -8.72 8.42
N PRO A 45 1.92 -9.49 8.42
CA PRO A 45 2.63 -9.89 7.21
C PRO A 45 2.09 -11.17 6.54
N ASN A 46 0.86 -11.60 6.84
CA ASN A 46 0.31 -12.89 6.37
C ASN A 46 0.36 -13.00 4.83
N PHE A 47 0.01 -11.93 4.13
CA PHE A 47 0.06 -11.90 2.68
C PHE A 47 1.50 -12.03 2.16
N GLU A 48 2.42 -11.23 2.67
CA GLU A 48 3.82 -11.24 2.24
C GLU A 48 4.50 -12.58 2.54
N GLN A 49 4.21 -13.17 3.71
CA GLN A 49 4.73 -14.50 4.05
C GLN A 49 4.21 -15.58 3.11
N GLU A 50 2.94 -15.54 2.73
CA GLU A 50 2.37 -16.49 1.78
C GLU A 50 2.98 -16.29 0.38
N MET A 51 3.19 -15.05 -0.06
CA MET A 51 3.84 -14.76 -1.33
C MET A 51 5.31 -15.26 -1.35
N LEU A 52 6.04 -15.11 -0.24
CA LEU A 52 7.38 -15.69 -0.10
C LEU A 52 7.38 -17.22 -0.24
N ARG A 53 6.39 -17.92 0.34
CA ARG A 53 6.23 -19.38 0.17
C ARG A 53 5.93 -19.79 -1.28
N ARG A 54 5.31 -18.88 -2.05
CA ARG A 54 4.97 -19.08 -3.47
C ARG A 54 6.06 -18.62 -4.45
N GLY A 55 7.24 -18.29 -3.94
CA GLY A 55 8.39 -17.98 -4.79
C GLY A 55 8.55 -16.50 -5.14
N TYR A 56 7.75 -15.61 -4.57
CA TYR A 56 7.90 -14.16 -4.78
C TYR A 56 9.00 -13.59 -3.90
N TYR A 57 9.71 -12.59 -4.41
CA TYR A 57 10.49 -11.70 -3.54
C TYR A 57 9.58 -10.70 -2.86
N VAL A 58 9.90 -10.32 -1.63
CA VAL A 58 9.26 -9.18 -0.96
C VAL A 58 10.31 -8.11 -0.73
N ILE A 59 10.02 -6.90 -1.17
CA ILE A 59 10.92 -5.75 -0.98
C ILE A 59 10.20 -4.61 -0.25
N ASN A 60 10.98 -3.82 0.48
CA ASN A 60 10.52 -2.62 1.15
C ASN A 60 11.67 -1.60 1.21
N VAL A 61 11.35 -0.34 1.16
CA VAL A 61 12.23 0.78 1.48
C VAL A 61 11.50 1.70 2.45
N THR A 62 12.15 2.09 3.54
CA THR A 62 11.57 2.98 4.54
C THR A 62 11.48 4.41 4.04
N HIS A 63 10.62 5.21 4.64
CA HIS A 63 10.48 6.63 4.35
C HIS A 63 10.48 7.43 5.65
N PRO A 64 10.92 8.69 5.65
CA PRO A 64 10.98 9.52 6.86
C PRO A 64 9.58 9.92 7.37
N ASN A 65 8.55 9.74 6.56
CA ASN A 65 7.17 9.97 6.93
C ASN A 65 6.21 9.15 6.05
N TYR A 66 4.93 9.11 6.43
CA TYR A 66 3.91 8.26 5.81
C TYR A 66 3.08 8.94 4.71
N TYR A 67 3.34 10.22 4.40
CA TYR A 67 2.40 11.02 3.61
C TYR A 67 2.66 11.03 2.11
N ALA A 68 3.52 10.12 1.64
CA ALA A 68 3.77 9.87 0.22
C ALA A 68 4.18 11.13 -0.56
N GLU A 69 5.13 11.90 -0.01
CA GLU A 69 5.72 13.02 -0.74
C GLU A 69 6.29 12.54 -2.09
N TYR A 70 6.14 13.33 -3.13
CA TYR A 70 6.48 12.93 -4.49
C TYR A 70 7.93 12.44 -4.64
N GLU A 71 8.89 13.06 -3.94
CA GLU A 71 10.28 12.59 -3.99
C GLU A 71 10.44 11.18 -3.42
N HIS A 72 9.71 10.82 -2.37
CA HIS A 72 9.69 9.45 -1.85
C HIS A 72 9.11 8.47 -2.87
N ILE A 73 8.06 8.86 -3.59
CA ILE A 73 7.50 8.01 -4.65
C ILE A 73 8.51 7.83 -5.80
N HIS A 74 9.25 8.87 -6.17
CA HIS A 74 10.33 8.76 -7.15
C HIS A 74 11.46 7.84 -6.65
N GLN A 75 11.84 7.92 -5.38
CA GLN A 75 12.81 7.02 -4.75
C GLN A 75 12.33 5.57 -4.77
N MET A 76 11.06 5.31 -4.44
CA MET A 76 10.43 3.99 -4.54
C MET A 76 10.55 3.39 -5.94
N ALA A 77 10.33 4.18 -6.99
CA ALA A 77 10.44 3.71 -8.37
C ALA A 77 11.88 3.36 -8.77
N ARG A 78 12.87 4.18 -8.33
CA ARG A 78 14.28 3.85 -8.51
C ARG A 78 14.64 2.55 -7.78
N PHE A 79 14.14 2.38 -6.56
CA PHE A 79 14.34 1.18 -5.76
C PHE A 79 13.78 -0.09 -6.42
N VAL A 80 12.54 -0.05 -6.89
CA VAL A 80 11.91 -1.19 -7.58
C VAL A 80 12.75 -1.61 -8.80
N ARG A 81 13.17 -0.66 -9.64
CA ARG A 81 13.99 -0.94 -10.85
C ARG A 81 15.35 -1.54 -10.48
N GLU A 82 16.01 -1.00 -9.47
CA GLU A 82 17.30 -1.53 -9.01
C GLU A 82 17.16 -2.95 -8.45
N MET A 83 16.11 -3.19 -7.64
CA MET A 83 15.87 -4.53 -7.09
C MET A 83 15.49 -5.53 -8.19
N ALA A 84 14.65 -5.15 -9.13
CA ALA A 84 14.32 -6.01 -10.26
C ALA A 84 15.58 -6.43 -11.03
N ALA A 85 16.46 -5.49 -11.34
CA ALA A 85 17.73 -5.76 -12.02
C ALA A 85 18.67 -6.65 -11.16
N LYS A 86 18.82 -6.34 -9.86
CA LYS A 86 19.68 -7.10 -8.93
C LYS A 86 19.21 -8.55 -8.75
N LEU A 87 17.90 -8.76 -8.72
CA LEU A 87 17.26 -10.06 -8.46
C LEU A 87 17.00 -10.86 -9.77
N GLY A 88 17.18 -10.24 -10.94
CA GLY A 88 16.78 -10.84 -12.21
C GLY A 88 15.27 -11.07 -12.30
N ALA A 89 14.49 -10.17 -11.70
CA ALA A 89 13.04 -10.25 -11.60
C ALA A 89 12.35 -9.25 -12.54
N SER A 90 11.03 -9.38 -12.67
CA SER A 90 10.19 -8.41 -13.39
C SER A 90 10.23 -7.04 -12.71
N GLU A 91 10.29 -5.96 -13.48
CA GLU A 91 10.10 -4.60 -12.96
C GLU A 91 8.65 -4.34 -12.54
N LYS A 92 7.67 -5.04 -13.14
CA LYS A 92 6.29 -4.98 -12.67
C LYS A 92 6.15 -5.71 -11.36
N CYS A 93 5.78 -4.98 -10.33
CA CYS A 93 5.57 -5.51 -8.98
C CYS A 93 4.09 -5.54 -8.59
N ILE A 94 3.80 -6.35 -7.59
CA ILE A 94 2.56 -6.32 -6.83
C ILE A 94 2.75 -5.26 -5.75
N LEU A 95 1.90 -4.25 -5.70
CA LEU A 95 1.89 -3.32 -4.58
C LEU A 95 1.14 -3.92 -3.39
N SER A 96 1.72 -3.79 -2.19
CA SER A 96 1.06 -4.11 -0.93
C SER A 96 1.07 -2.86 -0.05
N GLY A 97 -0.08 -2.22 0.06
CA GLY A 97 -0.26 -0.95 0.77
C GLY A 97 -1.26 -1.06 1.92
N VAL A 98 -0.77 -0.98 3.16
CA VAL A 98 -1.59 -1.02 4.36
C VAL A 98 -1.68 0.38 4.97
N SER A 99 -2.89 0.83 5.33
CA SER A 99 -3.11 2.12 5.98
C SER A 99 -2.46 3.28 5.18
N ALA A 100 -1.53 4.03 5.73
CA ALA A 100 -0.76 5.05 5.02
C ALA A 100 0.08 4.48 3.86
N GLY A 101 0.47 3.20 3.91
CA GLY A 101 1.07 2.50 2.78
C GLY A 101 0.13 2.41 1.57
N GLY A 102 -1.19 2.44 1.79
CA GLY A 102 -2.18 2.54 0.72
C GLY A 102 -2.12 3.88 -0.04
N LEU A 103 -1.89 4.98 0.66
CA LEU A 103 -1.62 6.29 0.06
C LEU A 103 -0.37 6.25 -0.83
N GLN A 104 0.71 5.63 -0.32
CA GLN A 104 1.95 5.48 -1.06
C GLN A 104 1.76 4.59 -2.30
N ALA A 105 1.10 3.44 -2.14
CA ALA A 105 0.81 2.51 -3.24
C ALA A 105 -0.03 3.17 -4.34
N PHE A 106 -1.05 3.91 -3.97
CA PHE A 106 -1.91 4.60 -4.94
C PHE A 106 -1.14 5.67 -5.72
N ARG A 107 -0.40 6.54 -5.04
CA ARG A 107 0.44 7.55 -5.70
C ARG A 107 1.54 6.94 -6.56
N PHE A 108 2.16 5.85 -6.08
CA PHE A 108 3.14 5.11 -6.88
C PHE A 108 2.52 4.60 -8.19
N ALA A 109 1.34 3.99 -8.12
CA ALA A 109 0.65 3.48 -9.29
C ALA A 109 0.24 4.59 -10.27
N LEU A 110 -0.16 5.77 -9.79
CA LEU A 110 -0.46 6.92 -10.66
C LEU A 110 0.78 7.42 -11.41
N LEU A 111 1.93 7.48 -10.75
CA LEU A 111 3.15 8.04 -11.34
C LEU A 111 3.95 7.03 -12.16
N TYR A 112 3.87 5.75 -11.83
CA TYR A 112 4.66 4.66 -12.41
C TYR A 112 3.81 3.44 -12.73
N PRO A 113 2.72 3.59 -13.52
CA PRO A 113 1.81 2.48 -13.81
C PRO A 113 2.51 1.32 -14.55
N GLU A 114 3.58 1.61 -15.28
CA GLU A 114 4.38 0.59 -15.98
C GLU A 114 5.10 -0.37 -15.02
N LEU A 115 5.29 0.02 -13.77
CA LEU A 115 5.91 -0.79 -12.72
C LEU A 115 4.90 -1.59 -11.88
N VAL A 116 3.60 -1.50 -12.19
CA VAL A 116 2.55 -2.12 -11.37
C VAL A 116 1.80 -3.18 -12.16
N SER A 117 1.63 -4.36 -11.57
CA SER A 117 0.77 -5.43 -12.10
C SER A 117 -0.60 -5.44 -11.43
N VAL A 118 -0.64 -5.31 -10.12
CA VAL A 118 -1.85 -5.35 -9.29
C VAL A 118 -1.59 -4.65 -7.97
N ALA A 119 -2.62 -4.07 -7.35
CA ALA A 119 -2.53 -3.44 -6.04
C ALA A 119 -3.38 -4.20 -5.00
N TYR A 120 -2.74 -4.64 -3.92
CA TYR A 120 -3.39 -5.04 -2.68
C TYR A 120 -3.39 -3.85 -1.72
N LEU A 121 -4.57 -3.43 -1.30
CA LEU A 121 -4.80 -2.30 -0.40
C LEU A 121 -5.55 -2.78 0.85
N ASP A 122 -5.07 -2.41 2.03
CA ASP A 122 -5.70 -2.81 3.30
C ASP A 122 -5.97 -1.58 4.17
N ALA A 123 -7.24 -1.30 4.44
CA ALA A 123 -7.70 -0.09 5.12
C ALA A 123 -6.93 1.16 4.63
N PRO A 124 -6.87 1.38 3.28
CA PRO A 124 -5.96 2.35 2.70
C PRO A 124 -6.38 3.78 3.01
N VAL A 125 -5.41 4.62 3.35
CA VAL A 125 -5.62 6.08 3.40
C VAL A 125 -5.74 6.59 1.98
N LEU A 126 -6.96 6.93 1.56
CA LEU A 126 -7.25 7.50 0.24
C LEU A 126 -7.78 8.93 0.32
N ASN A 127 -8.06 9.43 1.53
CA ASN A 127 -8.61 10.75 1.80
C ASN A 127 -7.83 11.42 2.95
N LEU A 128 -6.98 12.37 2.63
CA LEU A 128 -6.18 13.09 3.64
C LEU A 128 -7.03 14.01 4.53
N LEU A 129 -8.17 14.50 4.03
CA LEU A 129 -9.10 15.28 4.83
C LEU A 129 -9.72 14.43 5.95
N SER A 130 -10.14 13.20 5.61
CA SER A 130 -10.62 12.21 6.57
C SER A 130 -9.53 11.87 7.60
N LEU A 131 -8.34 11.49 7.13
CA LEU A 131 -7.20 11.17 8.01
C LEU A 131 -6.86 12.31 8.98
N ALA A 132 -7.04 13.56 8.57
CA ALA A 132 -6.82 14.75 9.40
C ALA A 132 -7.92 14.97 10.46
N GLY A 133 -8.97 14.12 10.50
CA GLY A 133 -10.09 14.24 11.44
C GLY A 133 -11.07 15.38 11.11
N PHE A 134 -11.21 15.71 9.82
CA PHE A 134 -12.24 16.65 9.34
C PHE A 134 -13.42 15.95 8.65
N GLY A 135 -13.51 14.62 8.76
CA GLY A 135 -14.63 13.78 8.39
C GLY A 135 -15.11 12.98 9.59
N ASP A 136 -15.46 11.72 9.37
CA ASP A 136 -15.94 10.80 10.43
C ASP A 136 -14.80 10.07 11.14
N ALA A 137 -13.55 10.19 10.67
CA ALA A 137 -12.39 9.66 11.36
C ALA A 137 -12.20 10.32 12.73
N GLU A 138 -11.81 9.55 13.73
CA GLU A 138 -11.45 10.09 15.03
C GLU A 138 -10.25 11.05 14.91
N ARG A 139 -10.41 12.27 15.42
CA ARG A 139 -9.35 13.27 15.34
C ARG A 139 -8.23 12.95 16.33
N ASP A 140 -7.07 12.63 15.77
CA ASP A 140 -5.81 12.53 16.53
C ASP A 140 -4.99 13.81 16.36
N GLU A 141 -4.85 14.57 17.43
CA GLU A 141 -4.11 15.85 17.42
C GLU A 141 -2.59 15.66 17.21
N ALA A 142 -2.03 14.49 17.53
CA ALA A 142 -0.63 14.21 17.25
C ALA A 142 -0.42 13.92 15.74
N LEU A 143 -1.32 13.14 15.16
CA LEU A 143 -1.34 12.88 13.72
C LEU A 143 -1.55 14.18 12.94
N TRP A 144 -2.56 14.98 13.31
CA TRP A 144 -2.81 16.27 12.66
C TRP A 144 -1.59 17.20 12.71
N ARG A 145 -0.95 17.34 13.87
CA ARG A 145 0.26 18.17 13.99
C ARG A 145 1.41 17.66 13.12
N ASN A 146 1.57 16.35 12.99
CA ASN A 146 2.60 15.75 12.15
C ASN A 146 2.29 15.96 10.67
N LEU A 147 1.07 15.64 10.25
CA LEU A 147 0.58 15.83 8.87
C LEU A 147 0.69 17.31 8.45
N SER A 148 0.17 18.23 9.27
CA SER A 148 0.20 19.66 8.97
C SER A 148 1.61 20.20 8.86
N ARG A 149 2.54 19.75 9.70
CA ARG A 149 3.95 20.16 9.65
C ARG A 149 4.66 19.65 8.40
N ILE A 150 4.44 18.40 8.02
CA ILE A 150 5.14 17.76 6.89
C ILE A 150 4.56 18.24 5.57
N CYS A 151 3.24 18.23 5.42
CA CYS A 151 2.56 18.63 4.19
C CYS A 151 2.29 20.15 4.12
N ASN A 152 2.74 20.91 5.12
CA ASN A 152 2.51 22.36 5.24
C ASN A 152 1.02 22.74 5.18
N PHE A 153 0.15 21.92 5.81
CA PHE A 153 -1.28 22.19 5.88
C PHE A 153 -1.64 23.13 7.04
N THR A 154 -2.63 23.95 6.78
CA THR A 154 -3.46 24.63 7.78
C THR A 154 -4.86 24.00 7.75
N GLU A 155 -5.69 24.26 8.76
CA GLU A 155 -7.10 23.80 8.74
C GLU A 155 -7.86 24.32 7.50
N SER A 156 -7.56 25.53 7.06
CA SER A 156 -8.18 26.08 5.85
C SER A 156 -7.66 25.42 4.57
N SER A 157 -6.37 25.10 4.48
CA SER A 157 -5.80 24.54 3.26
C SER A 157 -6.17 23.07 3.07
N ILE A 158 -6.28 22.29 4.15
CA ILE A 158 -6.71 20.88 4.03
C ILE A 158 -8.16 20.76 3.56
N LEU A 159 -9.04 21.68 3.94
CA LEU A 159 -10.45 21.69 3.51
C LEU A 159 -10.61 21.88 1.99
N ILE A 160 -9.65 22.53 1.34
CA ILE A 160 -9.65 22.77 -0.10
C ILE A 160 -8.64 21.91 -0.87
N TYR A 161 -7.94 21.03 -0.18
CA TYR A 161 -6.97 20.12 -0.79
C TYR A 161 -7.66 19.15 -1.77
N ARG A 162 -7.08 18.99 -2.95
CA ARG A 162 -7.64 18.17 -4.06
C ARG A 162 -6.55 17.32 -4.71
N ASP A 163 -5.68 16.74 -3.88
CA ASP A 163 -4.63 15.82 -4.33
C ASP A 163 -4.59 14.56 -3.43
N SER A 164 -5.74 14.21 -2.85
CA SER A 164 -5.93 12.91 -2.22
C SER A 164 -6.18 11.84 -3.30
N PRO A 165 -5.85 10.57 -3.07
CA PRO A 165 -6.18 9.47 -3.99
C PRO A 165 -7.61 9.50 -4.53
N ILE A 166 -8.60 9.80 -3.71
CA ILE A 166 -10.01 9.88 -4.14
C ILE A 166 -10.28 11.00 -5.17
N ASP A 167 -9.42 12.00 -5.26
CA ASP A 167 -9.54 13.08 -6.24
C ASP A 167 -9.01 12.66 -7.64
N HIS A 168 -8.31 11.51 -7.74
CA HIS A 168 -7.63 11.01 -8.95
C HIS A 168 -8.17 9.66 -9.44
N LEU A 169 -9.38 9.27 -9.05
CA LEU A 169 -9.95 7.97 -9.43
C LEU A 169 -10.15 7.82 -10.95
N ASP A 170 -10.47 8.93 -11.62
CA ASP A 170 -10.62 8.98 -13.09
C ASP A 170 -9.30 8.64 -13.81
N GLU A 171 -8.19 9.13 -13.27
CA GLU A 171 -6.85 8.88 -13.79
C GLU A 171 -6.41 7.45 -13.46
N PHE A 172 -6.61 7.02 -12.23
CA PHE A 172 -6.26 5.70 -11.77
C PHE A 172 -7.02 4.60 -12.53
N MET A 173 -8.31 4.79 -12.78
CA MET A 173 -9.13 3.84 -13.53
C MET A 173 -8.64 3.62 -14.96
N LYS A 174 -8.11 4.65 -15.61
CA LYS A 174 -7.54 4.56 -16.99
C LYS A 174 -6.28 3.69 -17.07
N LEU A 175 -5.63 3.42 -15.93
CA LEU A 175 -4.44 2.57 -15.86
C LEU A 175 -4.77 1.07 -15.94
N ASP A 176 -6.05 0.69 -15.82
CA ASP A 176 -6.56 -0.69 -15.80
C ASP A 176 -5.83 -1.60 -14.78
N ILE A 177 -5.38 -1.01 -13.66
CA ILE A 177 -4.71 -1.75 -12.59
C ILE A 177 -5.76 -2.50 -11.78
N PRO A 178 -5.67 -3.84 -11.68
CA PRO A 178 -6.53 -4.61 -10.79
C PRO A 178 -6.27 -4.27 -9.32
N VAL A 179 -7.33 -4.20 -8.52
CA VAL A 179 -7.25 -3.90 -7.09
C VAL A 179 -7.91 -5.00 -6.28
N VAL A 180 -7.24 -5.48 -5.25
CA VAL A 180 -7.87 -6.23 -4.17
C VAL A 180 -7.79 -5.40 -2.89
N MET A 181 -8.91 -5.28 -2.17
CA MET A 181 -9.00 -4.44 -0.99
C MET A 181 -9.57 -5.20 0.20
N VAL A 182 -8.99 -4.94 1.38
CA VAL A 182 -9.50 -5.41 2.68
C VAL A 182 -9.84 -4.20 3.54
N TYR A 183 -10.88 -4.29 4.36
CA TYR A 183 -11.24 -3.23 5.30
C TYR A 183 -11.95 -3.77 6.55
N GLY A 184 -11.90 -3.04 7.66
CA GLY A 184 -12.76 -3.21 8.81
C GLY A 184 -14.01 -2.36 8.69
N ASP A 185 -15.20 -2.91 8.94
CA ASP A 185 -16.45 -2.16 8.80
C ASP A 185 -16.72 -1.19 9.97
N SER A 186 -15.91 -1.29 11.02
CA SER A 186 -15.98 -0.44 12.21
C SER A 186 -14.70 0.41 12.39
N ASP A 187 -13.94 0.61 11.30
CA ASP A 187 -12.70 1.38 11.32
C ASP A 187 -12.96 2.86 11.61
N THR A 188 -12.47 3.33 12.76
CA THR A 188 -12.60 4.71 13.23
C THR A 188 -11.39 5.58 12.89
N VAL A 189 -10.28 4.98 12.45
CA VAL A 189 -9.04 5.68 12.09
C VAL A 189 -9.04 6.06 10.60
N VAL A 190 -9.39 5.10 9.75
CA VAL A 190 -9.51 5.26 8.30
C VAL A 190 -10.90 4.76 7.87
N PRO A 191 -11.97 5.52 8.14
CA PRO A 191 -13.33 5.09 7.87
C PRO A 191 -13.50 4.66 6.42
N TYR A 192 -14.01 3.43 6.23
CA TYR A 192 -14.13 2.82 4.91
C TYR A 192 -14.93 3.68 3.94
N HIS A 193 -16.06 4.23 4.38
CA HIS A 193 -16.96 5.02 3.55
C HIS A 193 -16.35 6.34 3.04
N GLU A 194 -15.32 6.86 3.69
CA GLU A 194 -14.60 8.07 3.27
C GLU A 194 -13.34 7.77 2.44
N ASN A 195 -12.93 6.50 2.39
CA ASN A 195 -11.69 6.04 1.76
C ASN A 195 -11.96 4.92 0.75
N GLY A 196 -11.85 3.67 1.17
CA GLY A 196 -11.96 2.48 0.30
C GLY A 196 -13.28 2.37 -0.43
N LYS A 197 -14.40 2.76 0.20
CA LYS A 197 -15.74 2.70 -0.43
C LYS A 197 -15.86 3.65 -1.63
N VAL A 198 -15.19 4.80 -1.58
CA VAL A 198 -15.19 5.74 -2.70
C VAL A 198 -14.49 5.13 -3.92
N LEU A 199 -13.38 4.41 -3.69
CA LEU A 199 -12.68 3.66 -4.73
C LEU A 199 -13.55 2.49 -5.25
N GLU A 200 -14.17 1.71 -4.34
CA GLU A 200 -15.05 0.59 -4.71
C GLU A 200 -16.18 1.05 -5.60
N ASP A 201 -16.96 2.06 -5.17
CA ASP A 201 -18.08 2.59 -5.94
C ASP A 201 -17.65 3.07 -7.33
N TYR A 202 -16.47 3.69 -7.40
CA TYR A 202 -15.94 4.17 -8.67
C TYR A 202 -15.58 3.03 -9.61
N TYR A 203 -14.88 1.98 -9.10
CA TYR A 203 -14.51 0.80 -9.88
C TYR A 203 -15.73 0.02 -10.35
N GLU A 204 -16.73 -0.18 -9.48
CA GLU A 204 -17.99 -0.85 -9.85
C GLU A 204 -18.74 -0.09 -10.95
N ALA A 205 -18.82 1.23 -10.84
CA ALA A 205 -19.51 2.07 -11.81
C ALA A 205 -18.84 2.09 -13.20
N HIS A 206 -17.52 1.86 -13.25
CA HIS A 206 -16.71 1.94 -14.48
C HIS A 206 -16.18 0.60 -14.96
N GLY A 207 -16.56 -0.53 -14.32
CA GLY A 207 -16.18 -1.88 -14.74
C GLY A 207 -14.73 -2.23 -14.44
N GLY A 208 -14.15 -1.67 -13.37
CA GLY A 208 -12.80 -1.98 -12.92
C GLY A 208 -12.66 -3.40 -12.37
N LYS A 209 -11.47 -3.94 -12.41
CA LYS A 209 -11.13 -5.25 -11.85
C LYS A 209 -10.90 -5.11 -10.35
N LEU A 210 -11.89 -5.46 -9.56
CA LEU A 210 -11.89 -5.25 -8.12
C LEU A 210 -12.37 -6.49 -7.36
N ALA A 211 -11.70 -6.80 -6.24
CA ALA A 211 -12.21 -7.68 -5.20
C ALA A 211 -12.15 -6.96 -3.86
N VAL A 212 -13.18 -7.10 -3.03
CA VAL A 212 -13.27 -6.41 -1.73
C VAL A 212 -13.67 -7.40 -0.65
N PHE A 213 -12.96 -7.37 0.48
CA PHE A 213 -13.17 -8.23 1.63
C PHE A 213 -13.39 -7.39 2.89
N GLY A 214 -14.63 -7.31 3.36
CA GLY A 214 -14.98 -6.64 4.61
C GLY A 214 -14.85 -7.56 5.81
N LYS A 215 -14.32 -7.05 6.92
CA LYS A 215 -14.22 -7.75 8.21
C LYS A 215 -15.25 -7.18 9.18
N ALA A 216 -16.27 -7.98 9.49
CA ALA A 216 -17.38 -7.55 10.35
C ALA A 216 -16.91 -7.27 11.80
N GLY A 217 -17.29 -6.09 12.32
CA GLY A 217 -16.94 -5.62 13.68
C GLY A 217 -15.45 -5.34 13.88
N CYS A 218 -14.67 -5.30 12.81
CA CYS A 218 -13.24 -5.00 12.89
C CYS A 218 -13.02 -3.49 12.77
N ASP A 219 -12.25 -2.95 13.70
CA ASP A 219 -11.71 -1.60 13.62
C ASP A 219 -10.47 -1.56 12.69
N HIS A 220 -9.64 -0.52 12.76
CA HIS A 220 -8.44 -0.36 11.93
C HIS A 220 -7.47 -1.55 12.03
N HIS A 221 -7.43 -2.21 13.16
CA HIS A 221 -6.59 -3.39 13.42
C HIS A 221 -7.44 -4.61 13.85
N PRO A 222 -6.97 -5.84 13.54
CA PRO A 222 -5.78 -6.20 12.76
C PRO A 222 -5.99 -5.99 11.26
N HIS A 223 -4.92 -5.71 10.53
CA HIS A 223 -4.92 -5.70 9.07
C HIS A 223 -4.87 -7.10 8.48
N GLY A 224 -5.14 -7.22 7.18
CA GLY A 224 -5.14 -8.46 6.42
C GLY A 224 -6.33 -9.37 6.73
N LEU A 225 -6.30 -10.50 6.07
CA LEU A 225 -7.13 -11.65 6.40
C LEU A 225 -6.28 -12.65 7.20
N GLU A 226 -6.90 -13.39 8.12
CA GLU A 226 -6.23 -14.49 8.83
C GLU A 226 -5.71 -15.54 7.85
N ASP A 227 -6.54 -15.92 6.88
CA ASP A 227 -6.13 -16.69 5.71
C ASP A 227 -6.00 -15.74 4.51
N PRO A 228 -4.78 -15.46 4.01
CA PRO A 228 -4.57 -14.56 2.89
C PRO A 228 -4.92 -15.14 1.52
N THR A 229 -5.33 -16.43 1.45
CA THR A 229 -5.58 -17.14 0.19
C THR A 229 -6.50 -16.38 -0.77
N PRO A 230 -7.62 -15.78 -0.36
CA PRO A 230 -8.48 -15.04 -1.30
C PRO A 230 -7.79 -13.83 -1.95
N ILE A 231 -6.91 -13.15 -1.20
CA ILE A 231 -6.11 -12.03 -1.73
C ILE A 231 -5.09 -12.55 -2.75
N VAL A 232 -4.39 -13.62 -2.38
CA VAL A 232 -3.37 -14.25 -3.24
C VAL A 232 -3.97 -14.76 -4.54
N GLU A 233 -5.09 -15.48 -4.47
CA GLU A 233 -5.80 -16.01 -5.65
C GLU A 233 -6.24 -14.88 -6.61
N PHE A 234 -6.68 -13.75 -6.08
CA PHE A 234 -6.98 -12.60 -6.93
C PHE A 234 -5.71 -12.05 -7.58
N VAL A 235 -4.66 -11.81 -6.78
CA VAL A 235 -3.39 -11.25 -7.26
C VAL A 235 -2.78 -12.12 -8.36
N GLU A 236 -2.75 -13.44 -8.18
CA GLU A 236 -2.13 -14.39 -9.13
C GLU A 236 -2.82 -14.44 -10.50
N GLN A 237 -4.03 -13.90 -10.65
CA GLN A 237 -4.69 -13.80 -11.96
C GLN A 237 -4.06 -12.74 -12.86
N PHE A 238 -3.27 -11.82 -12.32
CA PHE A 238 -2.77 -10.64 -13.03
C PHE A 238 -1.25 -10.51 -13.06
N VAL A 239 -0.52 -11.54 -12.65
CA VAL A 239 0.95 -11.53 -12.56
C VAL A 239 1.63 -12.68 -13.29
#